data_a97b90918df855df0eb84f95b2cf3a38
#
_entry.id   a97b90918df855df0eb84f95b2cf3a38
#
_cell.length_a   1.000
_cell.length_b   1.000
_cell.length_c   1.000
_cell.angle_alpha   90.00
_cell.angle_beta   90.00
_cell.angle_gamma   90.00
#
_symmetry.space_group_name_H-M   'P 1'
#
loop_
_entity.id
_entity.type
_entity.pdbx_description
1 polymer ?
#
loop_
_entity_poly.entity_id
_entity_poly.type
_entity_poly.pdbx_seq_one_letter_code
_entity_poly.pdbx_strand_id
1 'polypeptide(L)'
;VCPADAPYQGIEIGDSYQQFLLKVWDIVSQHPKLKNNMDVMFELANEPVRIKGTDGTYGSSGDGHFKNLQLYFQAIVDKIRANCRNIVWVPGLSYQSSYAGYAIHRIEGENIGFAVHCYPGWYGSDAEEDSGEGIGSSTGGGYEAFQRGWDAQVGPVAASAPTMVTEIDWAPKK
;
A
#
# COMPACT_ATOMS: atom_id res chain seq x y z
N VAL A 1 9.55 -1.21 -6.40
CA VAL A 1 10.39 -2.33 -6.84
C VAL A 1 9.65 -3.63 -6.57
N CYS A 2 9.27 -4.33 -7.61
CA CYS A 2 8.55 -5.60 -7.53
C CYS A 2 9.36 -6.68 -8.25
N PRO A 3 9.93 -7.67 -7.55
CA PRO A 3 10.35 -8.88 -8.23
C PRO A 3 9.10 -9.55 -8.79
N ALA A 4 9.19 -10.04 -10.03
CA ALA A 4 8.12 -10.83 -10.61
C ALA A 4 7.68 -11.90 -9.60
N ASP A 5 6.39 -12.06 -9.38
CA ASP A 5 5.72 -13.09 -8.57
C ASP A 5 5.64 -12.91 -7.04
N ALA A 6 6.48 -12.10 -6.40
CA ALA A 6 6.47 -12.00 -4.93
C ALA A 6 5.15 -11.48 -4.33
N PRO A 7 4.53 -10.40 -4.85
CA PRO A 7 3.28 -9.90 -4.27
C PRO A 7 2.08 -10.80 -4.48
N TYR A 8 2.02 -11.54 -5.57
CA TYR A 8 0.86 -12.39 -5.91
C TYR A 8 0.76 -13.66 -5.07
N GLN A 9 1.89 -14.17 -4.59
CA GLN A 9 1.93 -15.37 -3.74
C GLN A 9 1.62 -15.07 -2.27
N GLY A 10 1.68 -13.80 -1.89
CA GLY A 10 1.59 -13.36 -0.52
C GLY A 10 2.97 -13.20 0.12
N ILE A 11 3.07 -12.19 0.99
CA ILE A 11 4.30 -11.85 1.71
C ILE A 11 4.24 -12.35 3.15
N GLU A 12 5.41 -12.54 3.76
CA GLU A 12 5.56 -13.00 5.14
C GLU A 12 6.74 -12.28 5.79
N ILE A 13 6.64 -11.97 7.08
CA ILE A 13 7.75 -11.36 7.83
C ILE A 13 8.97 -12.25 7.74
N GLY A 14 10.09 -11.68 7.31
CA GLY A 14 11.36 -12.39 7.16
C GLY A 14 11.53 -13.11 5.82
N ASP A 15 10.56 -13.03 4.92
CA ASP A 15 10.66 -13.65 3.59
C ASP A 15 11.77 -13.03 2.71
N SER A 16 12.04 -13.67 1.60
CA SER A 16 13.07 -13.21 0.65
C SER A 16 12.76 -11.84 0.05
N TYR A 17 11.48 -11.51 -0.08
CA TYR A 17 11.07 -10.21 -0.59
C TYR A 17 11.32 -9.09 0.42
N GLN A 18 11.01 -9.29 1.70
CA GLN A 18 11.37 -8.33 2.75
C GLN A 18 12.89 -8.13 2.83
N GLN A 19 13.66 -9.22 2.77
CA GLN A 19 15.12 -9.13 2.79
C GLN A 19 15.67 -8.35 1.59
N PHE A 20 15.08 -8.55 0.43
CA PHE A 20 15.40 -7.78 -0.78
C PHE A 20 15.07 -6.30 -0.60
N LEU A 21 13.88 -5.96 -0.12
CA LEU A 21 13.49 -4.57 0.14
C LEU A 21 14.39 -3.89 1.17
N LEU A 22 14.72 -4.57 2.26
CA LEU A 22 15.64 -4.05 3.27
C LEU A 22 17.02 -3.72 2.67
N LYS A 23 17.53 -4.58 1.81
CA LYS A 23 18.81 -4.36 1.12
C LYS A 23 18.73 -3.20 0.12
N VAL A 24 17.68 -3.16 -0.69
CA VAL A 24 17.48 -2.07 -1.67
C VAL A 24 17.38 -0.73 -0.97
N TRP A 25 16.53 -0.64 0.05
CA TRP A 25 16.29 0.62 0.76
C TRP A 25 17.48 1.05 1.61
N ASP A 26 18.30 0.13 2.11
CA ASP A 26 19.57 0.48 2.75
C ASP A 26 20.51 1.19 1.78
N ILE A 27 20.63 0.70 0.55
CA ILE A 27 21.46 1.30 -0.50
C ILE A 27 20.86 2.64 -0.99
N VAL A 28 19.58 2.66 -1.32
CA VAL A 28 18.92 3.85 -1.90
C VAL A 28 18.89 5.01 -0.93
N SER A 29 18.56 4.76 0.35
CA SER A 29 18.46 5.79 1.38
C SER A 29 19.81 6.42 1.76
N GLN A 30 20.92 5.78 1.41
CA GLN A 30 22.27 6.31 1.59
C GLN A 30 22.81 7.05 0.37
N HIS A 31 22.18 6.92 -0.79
CA HIS A 31 22.72 7.45 -2.03
C HIS A 31 22.80 8.99 -1.98
N PRO A 32 23.99 9.60 -2.25
CA PRO A 32 24.23 11.02 -2.00
C PRO A 32 23.34 11.98 -2.81
N LYS A 33 22.81 11.57 -3.95
CA LYS A 33 21.87 12.38 -4.76
C LYS A 33 20.42 12.25 -4.31
N LEU A 34 20.08 11.22 -3.54
CA LEU A 34 18.70 10.91 -3.13
C LEU A 34 18.47 11.26 -1.67
N LYS A 35 19.47 10.96 -0.82
CA LYS A 35 19.41 11.16 0.63
C LYS A 35 19.11 12.62 0.99
N ASN A 36 18.01 12.83 1.73
CA ASN A 36 17.55 14.14 2.16
C ASN A 36 17.31 15.15 1.02
N ASN A 37 17.13 14.66 -0.20
CA ASN A 37 16.71 15.51 -1.32
C ASN A 37 15.20 15.71 -1.24
N MET A 38 14.76 16.97 -1.11
CA MET A 38 13.35 17.33 -0.94
C MET A 38 12.49 17.04 -2.17
N ASP A 39 13.11 16.90 -3.34
CA ASP A 39 12.43 16.56 -4.59
C ASP A 39 12.25 15.06 -4.79
N VAL A 40 12.73 14.24 -3.85
CA VAL A 40 12.71 12.80 -3.93
C VAL A 40 11.93 12.20 -2.77
N MET A 41 10.92 11.40 -3.11
CA MET A 41 10.12 10.58 -2.19
C MET A 41 10.34 9.09 -2.47
N PHE A 42 10.12 8.25 -1.49
CA PHE A 42 10.30 6.81 -1.59
C PHE A 42 8.97 6.09 -1.43
N GLU A 43 8.58 5.31 -2.39
CA GLU A 43 7.47 4.36 -2.28
C GLU A 43 8.04 2.96 -2.05
N LEU A 44 7.67 2.32 -0.94
CA LEU A 44 8.42 1.18 -0.39
C LEU A 44 8.33 -0.08 -1.23
N ALA A 45 7.18 -0.37 -1.79
CA ALA A 45 6.92 -1.55 -2.60
C ALA A 45 5.72 -1.29 -3.52
N ASN A 46 5.61 -2.07 -4.59
CA ASN A 46 4.50 -2.00 -5.53
C ASN A 46 3.50 -3.13 -5.26
N GLU A 47 2.27 -2.77 -5.02
CA GLU A 47 1.08 -3.62 -5.02
C GLU A 47 1.17 -4.95 -4.24
N PRO A 48 1.50 -4.94 -2.95
CA PRO A 48 1.35 -6.14 -2.13
C PRO A 48 -0.10 -6.62 -2.17
N VAL A 49 -0.31 -7.91 -2.43
CA VAL A 49 -1.67 -8.44 -2.57
C VAL A 49 -2.19 -8.94 -1.22
N ARG A 50 -1.43 -9.76 -0.53
CA ARG A 50 -1.80 -10.40 0.73
C ARG A 50 -0.58 -10.66 1.60
N ILE A 51 -0.80 -10.76 2.90
CA ILE A 51 0.23 -11.09 3.89
C ILE A 51 -0.23 -12.24 4.77
N LYS A 52 0.70 -13.01 5.27
CA LYS A 52 0.44 -14.02 6.30
C LYS A 52 0.09 -13.33 7.62
N GLY A 53 -1.11 -13.59 8.11
CA GLY A 53 -1.61 -13.05 9.36
C GLY A 53 -1.04 -13.76 10.59
N THR A 54 -1.42 -13.28 11.77
CA THR A 54 -1.01 -13.87 13.06
C THR A 54 -1.58 -15.28 13.29
N ASP A 55 -2.62 -15.63 12.56
CA ASP A 55 -3.24 -16.96 12.54
C ASP A 55 -2.59 -17.94 11.55
N GLY A 56 -1.57 -17.47 10.82
CA GLY A 56 -0.86 -18.26 9.82
C GLY A 56 -1.55 -18.30 8.44
N THR A 57 -2.71 -17.68 8.27
CA THR A 57 -3.40 -17.61 6.98
C THR A 57 -2.97 -16.40 6.16
N TYR A 58 -3.08 -16.48 4.84
CA TYR A 58 -2.82 -15.36 3.95
C TYR A 58 -4.11 -14.58 3.68
N GLY A 59 -4.08 -13.26 3.84
CA GLY A 59 -5.21 -12.39 3.58
C GLY A 59 -4.81 -10.95 3.30
N SER A 60 -5.79 -10.17 2.84
CA SER A 60 -5.62 -8.75 2.49
C SER A 60 -6.39 -7.80 3.42
N SER A 61 -7.02 -8.32 4.44
CA SER A 61 -7.83 -7.58 5.41
C SER A 61 -7.79 -8.27 6.77
N GLY A 62 -8.29 -7.60 7.79
CA GLY A 62 -8.36 -8.15 9.14
C GLY A 62 -7.17 -7.76 10.03
N ASP A 63 -7.41 -7.81 11.33
CA ASP A 63 -6.51 -7.31 12.35
C ASP A 63 -5.13 -7.98 12.33
N GLY A 64 -5.12 -9.31 12.30
CA GLY A 64 -3.87 -10.09 12.30
C GLY A 64 -3.00 -9.89 11.06
N HIS A 65 -3.63 -9.63 9.90
CA HIS A 65 -2.92 -9.32 8.67
C HIS A 65 -2.28 -7.93 8.74
N PHE A 66 -3.02 -6.92 9.18
CA PHE A 66 -2.48 -5.57 9.32
C PHE A 66 -1.45 -5.43 10.44
N LYS A 67 -1.57 -6.20 11.51
CA LYS A 67 -0.52 -6.29 12.53
C LYS A 67 0.80 -6.75 11.93
N ASN A 68 0.78 -7.81 11.14
CA ASN A 68 1.99 -8.32 10.48
C ASN A 68 2.46 -7.40 9.35
N LEU A 69 1.55 -6.75 8.62
CA LEU A 69 1.89 -5.76 7.60
C LEU A 69 2.61 -4.54 8.20
N GLN A 70 2.13 -4.07 9.33
CA GLN A 70 2.77 -3.00 10.09
C GLN A 70 4.21 -3.39 10.45
N LEU A 71 4.43 -4.56 11.05
CA LEU A 71 5.78 -5.03 11.40
C LEU A 71 6.68 -5.20 10.17
N TYR A 72 6.11 -5.69 9.08
CA TYR A 72 6.81 -5.89 7.82
C TYR A 72 7.37 -4.57 7.26
N PHE A 73 6.53 -3.55 7.13
CA PHE A 73 6.93 -2.26 6.58
C PHE A 73 7.63 -1.37 7.60
N GLN A 74 7.35 -1.50 8.90
CA GLN A 74 8.09 -0.79 9.94
C GLN A 74 9.59 -1.07 9.87
N ALA A 75 9.96 -2.35 9.70
CA ALA A 75 11.38 -2.72 9.57
C ALA A 75 12.06 -2.00 8.38
N ILE A 76 11.33 -1.81 7.28
CA ILE A 76 11.85 -1.11 6.09
C ILE A 76 11.94 0.39 6.34
N VAL A 77 10.91 0.97 6.97
CA VAL A 77 10.91 2.40 7.38
C VAL A 77 12.09 2.68 8.32
N ASP A 78 12.30 1.84 9.32
CA ASP A 78 13.41 1.99 10.29
C ASP A 78 14.77 1.94 9.59
N LYS A 79 14.91 1.05 8.60
CA LYS A 79 16.11 0.97 7.78
C LYS A 79 16.37 2.28 7.02
N ILE A 80 15.36 2.88 6.43
CA ILE A 80 15.47 4.17 5.73
C ILE A 80 15.76 5.29 6.73
N ARG A 81 15.09 5.32 7.86
CA ARG A 81 15.23 6.37 8.89
C ARG A 81 16.61 6.39 9.57
N ALA A 82 17.30 5.26 9.60
CA ALA A 82 18.70 5.22 10.01
C ALA A 82 19.61 6.06 9.09
N ASN A 83 19.19 6.31 7.85
CA ASN A 83 20.01 6.97 6.84
C ASN A 83 19.51 8.37 6.44
N CYS A 84 18.19 8.59 6.32
CA CYS A 84 17.64 9.84 5.76
C CYS A 84 16.23 10.18 6.27
N ARG A 85 15.75 11.37 5.90
CA ARG A 85 14.45 11.93 6.28
C ARG A 85 13.50 12.19 5.09
N ASN A 86 13.78 11.62 3.93
CA ASN A 86 12.87 11.71 2.77
C ASN A 86 11.46 11.26 3.14
N ILE A 87 10.47 11.79 2.45
CA ILE A 87 9.09 11.31 2.58
C ILE A 87 9.02 9.85 2.12
N VAL A 88 8.36 9.03 2.92
CA VAL A 88 8.15 7.60 2.65
C VAL A 88 6.67 7.34 2.47
N TRP A 89 6.32 6.70 1.37
CA TRP A 89 4.98 6.25 1.05
C TRP A 89 4.87 4.75 1.27
N VAL A 90 3.99 4.36 2.19
CA VAL A 90 3.78 2.97 2.59
C VAL A 90 2.61 2.37 1.81
N PRO A 91 2.77 1.21 1.17
CA PRO A 91 1.69 0.55 0.46
C PRO A 91 0.74 -0.17 1.41
N GLY A 92 -0.52 -0.30 0.99
CA GLY A 92 -1.50 -1.20 1.59
C GLY A 92 -1.48 -2.58 0.96
N LEU A 93 -2.47 -3.40 1.29
CA LEU A 93 -2.72 -4.71 0.67
C LEU A 93 -3.72 -4.59 -0.48
N SER A 94 -4.04 -5.74 -1.10
CA SER A 94 -5.03 -5.82 -2.20
C SER A 94 -4.70 -4.83 -3.31
N TYR A 95 -3.48 -4.89 -3.85
CA TYR A 95 -2.99 -3.97 -4.89
C TYR A 95 -3.07 -2.49 -4.47
N GLN A 96 -2.66 -2.20 -3.24
CA GLN A 96 -2.70 -0.85 -2.66
C GLN A 96 -4.10 -0.22 -2.62
N SER A 97 -5.12 -1.02 -2.28
CA SER A 97 -6.49 -0.57 -2.06
C SER A 97 -7.00 -0.79 -0.63
N SER A 98 -6.34 -1.61 0.19
CA SER A 98 -6.76 -1.95 1.55
C SER A 98 -5.84 -1.31 2.60
N TYR A 99 -6.38 -0.41 3.43
CA TYR A 99 -5.62 0.43 4.36
C TYR A 99 -6.20 0.53 5.76
N ALA A 100 -7.48 0.20 5.96
CA ALA A 100 -8.20 0.49 7.21
C ALA A 100 -7.49 -0.02 8.47
N GLY A 101 -6.80 -1.16 8.38
CA GLY A 101 -6.08 -1.73 9.52
C GLY A 101 -4.87 -0.91 9.99
N TYR A 102 -4.29 -0.07 9.14
CA TYR A 102 -3.23 0.85 9.57
C TYR A 102 -3.72 1.96 10.51
N ALA A 103 -5.01 2.23 10.59
CA ALA A 103 -5.55 3.13 11.60
C ALA A 103 -5.37 2.59 13.03
N ILE A 104 -5.31 1.25 13.17
CA ILE A 104 -5.07 0.55 14.43
C ILE A 104 -3.58 0.21 14.57
N HIS A 105 -3.01 -0.44 13.57
CA HIS A 105 -1.60 -0.84 13.53
C HIS A 105 -0.78 0.20 12.77
N ARG A 106 -0.44 1.29 13.45
CA ARG A 106 0.21 2.45 12.82
C ARG A 106 1.66 2.17 12.48
N ILE A 107 2.09 2.74 11.36
CA ILE A 107 3.51 2.87 11.05
C ILE A 107 4.05 4.07 11.84
N GLU A 108 5.08 3.85 12.63
CA GLU A 108 5.69 4.87 13.48
C GLU A 108 6.82 5.60 12.74
N GLY A 109 6.94 6.91 13.00
CA GLY A 109 8.01 7.74 12.47
C GLY A 109 7.54 9.04 11.86
N GLU A 110 8.51 9.83 11.38
CA GLU A 110 8.28 11.13 10.73
C GLU A 110 8.25 10.98 9.22
N ASN A 111 7.59 11.93 8.53
CA ASN A 111 7.52 12.00 7.07
C ASN A 111 7.01 10.69 6.43
N ILE A 112 5.94 10.14 6.98
CA ILE A 112 5.29 8.91 6.51
C ILE A 112 3.90 9.25 5.99
N GLY A 113 3.56 8.70 4.83
CA GLY A 113 2.24 8.72 4.24
C GLY A 113 1.90 7.38 3.59
N PHE A 114 0.70 7.27 3.03
CA PHE A 114 0.22 6.06 2.38
C PHE A 114 0.04 6.30 0.89
N ALA A 115 0.58 5.37 0.09
CA ALA A 115 0.46 5.36 -1.37
C ALA A 115 -0.73 4.51 -1.78
N VAL A 116 -1.71 5.11 -2.44
CA VAL A 116 -2.95 4.45 -2.87
C VAL A 116 -2.96 4.31 -4.39
N HIS A 117 -3.37 3.16 -4.88
CA HIS A 117 -3.62 2.93 -6.30
C HIS A 117 -5.13 2.93 -6.57
N CYS A 118 -5.55 3.59 -7.63
CA CYS A 118 -6.95 3.71 -8.03
C CYS A 118 -7.11 3.36 -9.50
N TYR A 119 -7.75 2.23 -9.75
CA TYR A 119 -8.06 1.75 -11.09
C TYR A 119 -9.57 1.58 -11.27
N PRO A 120 -10.10 1.55 -12.52
CA PRO A 120 -11.49 1.26 -12.76
C PRO A 120 -11.94 -0.03 -12.05
N GLY A 121 -13.10 -0.01 -11.44
CA GLY A 121 -13.65 -1.13 -10.67
C GLY A 121 -13.19 -1.22 -9.22
N TRP A 122 -12.16 -0.49 -8.82
CA TRP A 122 -11.74 -0.45 -7.43
C TRP A 122 -12.78 0.25 -6.57
N TYR A 123 -13.04 -0.32 -5.42
CA TYR A 123 -14.12 0.12 -4.51
C TYR A 123 -15.53 0.07 -5.15
N GLY A 124 -15.73 -0.75 -6.19
CA GLY A 124 -16.97 -0.80 -6.91
C GLY A 124 -17.20 0.41 -7.83
N SER A 125 -16.12 1.03 -8.29
CA SER A 125 -16.15 2.32 -8.99
C SER A 125 -16.32 2.22 -10.49
N ASP A 126 -16.64 1.07 -11.04
CA ASP A 126 -16.96 0.98 -12.47
C ASP A 126 -18.10 1.94 -12.78
N ALA A 127 -17.77 2.97 -13.55
CA ALA A 127 -18.69 4.06 -13.86
C ALA A 127 -19.88 3.62 -14.71
N GLU A 128 -19.81 2.43 -15.31
CA GLU A 128 -20.86 1.88 -16.13
C GLU A 128 -21.51 0.72 -15.42
N GLU A 129 -22.83 0.78 -15.39
CA GLU A 129 -23.68 -0.32 -14.94
C GLU A 129 -23.19 -1.61 -15.60
N ASP A 130 -22.94 -2.65 -14.83
CA ASP A 130 -22.67 -4.00 -15.30
C ASP A 130 -21.28 -4.36 -15.83
N SER A 131 -20.24 -3.57 -15.69
CA SER A 131 -18.95 -4.02 -16.21
C SER A 131 -18.42 -5.25 -15.49
N GLY A 132 -18.76 -5.45 -14.21
CA GLY A 132 -18.31 -6.60 -13.44
C GLY A 132 -16.78 -6.79 -13.44
N GLU A 133 -16.09 -5.91 -14.13
CA GLU A 133 -14.65 -5.88 -14.30
C GLU A 133 -14.07 -4.96 -13.24
N GLY A 134 -13.39 -5.52 -12.30
CA GLY A 134 -12.70 -4.77 -11.29
C GLY A 134 -12.41 -5.60 -10.05
N ILE A 135 -11.31 -5.30 -9.42
CA ILE A 135 -10.91 -6.01 -8.22
C ILE A 135 -11.86 -5.63 -7.10
N GLY A 136 -12.66 -6.60 -6.67
CA GLY A 136 -13.58 -6.45 -5.55
C GLY A 136 -14.94 -5.84 -5.87
N SER A 137 -15.26 -5.57 -7.15
CA SER A 137 -16.58 -5.13 -7.56
C SER A 137 -17.36 -6.23 -8.26
N SER A 138 -18.53 -6.55 -7.75
CA SER A 138 -19.51 -7.41 -8.43
C SER A 138 -20.68 -6.62 -9.01
N THR A 139 -20.74 -5.33 -8.74
CA THR A 139 -21.86 -4.49 -9.15
C THR A 139 -21.36 -3.09 -9.40
N GLY A 140 -21.46 -2.58 -10.59
CA GLY A 140 -21.21 -1.19 -10.88
C GLY A 140 -21.85 -0.30 -9.79
N GLY A 141 -21.33 0.85 -9.56
CA GLY A 141 -21.83 1.74 -8.50
C GLY A 141 -21.33 3.16 -8.65
N GLY A 142 -20.50 3.37 -9.66
CA GLY A 142 -20.01 4.68 -10.02
C GLY A 142 -19.33 5.41 -8.85
N TYR A 143 -19.49 6.71 -8.83
CA TYR A 143 -18.85 7.59 -7.84
C TYR A 143 -19.26 7.26 -6.39
N GLU A 144 -20.51 6.96 -6.14
CA GLU A 144 -21.00 6.67 -4.78
C GLU A 144 -20.39 5.39 -4.21
N ALA A 145 -20.22 4.36 -5.04
CA ALA A 145 -19.58 3.13 -4.62
C ALA A 145 -18.08 3.35 -4.37
N PHE A 146 -17.41 4.12 -5.23
CA PHE A 146 -16.04 4.54 -5.01
C PHE A 146 -15.90 5.28 -3.68
N GLN A 147 -16.73 6.27 -3.44
CA GLN A 147 -16.68 7.06 -2.21
C GLN A 147 -16.86 6.18 -0.97
N ARG A 148 -17.87 5.30 -0.95
CA ARG A 148 -18.07 4.38 0.18
C ARG A 148 -16.86 3.49 0.43
N GLY A 149 -16.28 2.94 -0.64
CA GLY A 149 -15.09 2.08 -0.54
C GLY A 149 -13.85 2.85 -0.09
N TRP A 150 -13.65 4.04 -0.64
CA TRP A 150 -12.59 4.96 -0.23
C TRP A 150 -12.71 5.32 1.24
N ASP A 151 -13.89 5.76 1.68
CA ASP A 151 -14.15 6.14 3.07
C ASP A 151 -13.94 4.96 4.03
N ALA A 152 -14.25 3.75 3.60
CA ALA A 152 -14.05 2.55 4.41
C ALA A 152 -12.58 2.11 4.50
N GLN A 153 -11.81 2.25 3.44
CA GLN A 153 -10.44 1.73 3.38
C GLN A 153 -9.38 2.81 3.58
N VAL A 154 -9.50 3.95 2.93
CA VAL A 154 -8.51 5.03 2.97
C VAL A 154 -8.87 6.11 4.00
N GLY A 155 -10.14 6.41 4.16
CA GLY A 155 -10.62 7.41 5.12
C GLY A 155 -10.00 7.29 6.52
N PRO A 156 -9.95 6.10 7.15
CA PRO A 156 -9.38 5.92 8.49
C PRO A 156 -7.91 6.31 8.61
N VAL A 157 -7.10 6.08 7.57
CA VAL A 157 -5.68 6.45 7.57
C VAL A 157 -5.49 7.91 7.15
N ALA A 158 -6.27 8.40 6.21
CA ALA A 158 -6.22 9.80 5.76
C ALA A 158 -6.58 10.80 6.88
N ALA A 159 -7.33 10.37 7.87
CA ALA A 159 -7.64 11.18 9.05
C ALA A 159 -6.40 11.45 9.94
N SER A 160 -5.34 10.68 9.82
CA SER A 160 -4.17 10.74 10.70
C SER A 160 -2.82 10.86 9.98
N ALA A 161 -2.76 10.60 8.68
CA ALA A 161 -1.52 10.65 7.90
C ALA A 161 -1.80 11.12 6.46
N PRO A 162 -0.81 11.74 5.80
CA PRO A 162 -0.93 12.05 4.38
C PRO A 162 -1.21 10.80 3.55
N THR A 163 -2.09 10.93 2.57
CA THR A 163 -2.35 9.92 1.56
C THR A 163 -2.17 10.52 0.18
N MET A 164 -1.61 9.77 -0.74
CA MET A 164 -1.39 10.17 -2.11
C MET A 164 -1.79 9.04 -3.04
N VAL A 165 -2.53 9.36 -4.09
CA VAL A 165 -2.75 8.43 -5.20
C VAL A 165 -1.49 8.46 -6.06
N THR A 166 -0.74 7.36 -6.06
CA THR A 166 0.52 7.22 -6.78
C THR A 166 0.37 6.53 -8.12
N GLU A 167 -0.70 5.75 -8.28
CA GLU A 167 -1.11 5.22 -9.57
C GLU A 167 -2.61 5.40 -9.78
N ILE A 168 -2.97 5.85 -10.96
CA ILE A 168 -4.35 6.00 -11.37
C ILE A 168 -4.49 5.70 -12.87
N ASP A 169 -5.49 4.90 -13.21
CA ASP A 169 -5.98 4.79 -14.58
C ASP A 169 -7.50 4.87 -14.53
N TRP A 170 -8.04 5.79 -15.26
CA TRP A 170 -9.47 6.01 -15.36
C TRP A 170 -9.84 6.20 -16.82
N ALA A 171 -10.12 5.11 -17.50
CA ALA A 171 -10.62 5.13 -18.86
C ALA A 171 -12.15 4.96 -18.85
N PRO A 172 -12.94 6.00 -19.13
CA PRO A 172 -14.35 5.80 -19.37
C PRO A 172 -14.51 4.88 -20.58
N LYS A 173 -15.35 3.86 -20.47
CA LYS A 173 -15.74 3.09 -21.65
C LYS A 173 -16.33 4.04 -22.69
N LYS A 174 -15.90 3.86 -23.92
CA LYS A 174 -16.44 4.59 -25.07
C LYS A 174 -17.79 4.06 -25.47
#